data_f9600f8946f7eefd4f2f365d3a4d9a5c
#
_entry.id   f9600f8946f7eefd4f2f365d3a4d9a5c
#
_cell.length_a   1.000
_cell.length_b   1.000
_cell.length_c   1.000
_cell.angle_alpha   90.00
_cell.angle_beta   90.00
_cell.angle_gamma   90.00
#
_symmetry.space_group_name_H-M   'P 1'
#
loop_
_entity.id
_entity.type
_entity.pdbx_description
1 polymer ?
#
loop_
_entity_poly.entity_id
_entity_poly.type
_entity_poly.pdbx_seq_one_letter_code
_entity_poly.pdbx_strand_id
1 'polypeptide(L)'
;MTKQKKIFLLGISFLFLTGIHLKAISATENKKLIMIQEQGSFSAGGTVINTKGTYSTSTPLKPDGQTLHGDHAYVSYQIPVNAHKNPLVFLHGAGQSAQTWETTPDGREGFNNIFLRRGFGVYLVDQPRRGRAGRSTVEGTVSNATDDQFWFDTFRIGEYPRYFDNVQFAKGEKALENFFRQMTPNTAAYDEGVISDAMAAIFEKIGNGVLVTHSQGGGPGWWTAIKNSNVKGIIAYEPGSGF
;
A
#
# COMPACT_ATOMS: atom_id res chain seq x y z
N MET A 1 -27.30 -24.50 85.47
CA MET A 1 -26.57 -23.23 85.33
C MET A 1 -25.50 -23.41 84.24
N THR A 2 -25.78 -23.07 83.04
CA THR A 2 -24.91 -23.25 81.85
C THR A 2 -24.45 -21.89 81.36
N LYS A 3 -23.16 -21.63 81.48
CA LYS A 3 -22.56 -20.37 81.01
C LYS A 3 -22.35 -20.46 79.49
N GLN A 4 -23.04 -19.58 78.72
CA GLN A 4 -22.79 -19.35 77.35
C GLN A 4 -21.51 -18.48 77.14
N LYS A 5 -20.53 -19.01 76.41
CA LYS A 5 -19.37 -18.27 75.94
C LYS A 5 -19.73 -17.54 74.63
N LYS A 6 -19.69 -16.22 74.68
CA LYS A 6 -19.75 -15.38 73.42
C LYS A 6 -18.41 -15.47 72.73
N ILE A 7 -18.43 -15.98 71.49
CA ILE A 7 -17.30 -15.92 70.58
C ILE A 7 -17.45 -14.66 69.78
N PHE A 8 -16.47 -13.76 69.96
CA PHE A 8 -16.31 -12.57 69.06
C PHE A 8 -15.55 -12.98 67.79
N LEU A 9 -16.23 -12.97 66.65
CA LEU A 9 -15.58 -13.14 65.35
C LEU A 9 -15.12 -11.77 64.87
N LEU A 10 -13.80 -11.54 64.85
CA LEU A 10 -13.19 -10.36 64.24
C LEU A 10 -13.11 -10.63 62.73
N GLY A 11 -14.00 -10.03 61.96
CA GLY A 11 -13.93 -10.06 60.50
C GLY A 11 -12.86 -9.09 60.02
N ILE A 12 -11.73 -9.64 59.53
CA ILE A 12 -10.74 -8.85 58.79
C ILE A 12 -11.23 -8.72 57.33
N SER A 13 -11.79 -7.57 56.99
CA SER A 13 -12.09 -7.24 55.60
C SER A 13 -10.80 -6.91 54.87
N PHE A 14 -10.31 -7.83 54.04
CA PHE A 14 -9.29 -7.55 53.05
C PHE A 14 -9.93 -6.78 51.90
N LEU A 15 -9.74 -5.47 51.89
CA LEU A 15 -10.00 -4.66 50.69
C LEU A 15 -8.95 -5.01 49.62
N PHE A 16 -9.34 -5.83 48.65
CA PHE A 16 -8.58 -5.96 47.40
C PHE A 16 -8.78 -4.65 46.58
N LEU A 17 -7.83 -3.75 46.71
CA LEU A 17 -7.69 -2.66 45.69
C LEU A 17 -7.23 -3.34 44.40
N THR A 18 -8.18 -3.75 43.56
CA THR A 18 -7.88 -4.01 42.16
C THR A 18 -7.56 -2.68 41.51
N GLY A 19 -6.29 -2.40 41.37
CA GLY A 19 -5.80 -1.30 40.53
C GLY A 19 -6.30 -1.48 39.11
N ILE A 20 -7.41 -0.86 38.78
CA ILE A 20 -7.84 -0.69 37.39
C ILE A 20 -6.79 0.22 36.76
N HIS A 21 -5.82 -0.37 36.11
CA HIS A 21 -4.98 0.36 35.16
C HIS A 21 -5.90 0.82 34.01
N LEU A 22 -6.49 1.99 34.18
CA LEU A 22 -6.98 2.74 33.02
C LEU A 22 -5.77 2.98 32.13
N LYS A 23 -5.59 2.13 31.11
CA LYS A 23 -4.79 2.56 29.96
C LYS A 23 -5.42 3.86 29.49
N ALA A 24 -4.67 4.94 29.59
CA ALA A 24 -5.05 6.18 28.97
C ALA A 24 -5.36 5.85 27.53
N ILE A 25 -6.65 5.85 27.18
CA ILE A 25 -7.08 5.90 25.78
C ILE A 25 -6.54 7.24 25.32
N SER A 26 -5.44 7.19 24.58
CA SER A 26 -4.93 8.37 23.87
C SER A 26 -6.14 9.05 23.26
N ALA A 27 -6.35 10.30 23.61
CA ALA A 27 -7.43 11.10 23.04
C ALA A 27 -7.35 10.92 21.52
N THR A 28 -8.30 10.19 20.96
CA THR A 28 -8.45 10.10 19.52
C THR A 28 -8.71 11.53 19.09
N GLU A 29 -7.68 12.17 18.54
CA GLU A 29 -7.85 13.40 17.79
C GLU A 29 -9.15 13.26 17.00
N ASN A 30 -10.08 14.21 17.15
CA ASN A 30 -11.41 14.11 16.54
C ASN A 30 -11.23 14.26 15.02
N LYS A 31 -10.73 13.17 14.38
CA LYS A 31 -10.39 13.16 12.96
C LYS A 31 -11.67 13.44 12.17
N LYS A 32 -11.63 14.45 11.33
CA LYS A 32 -12.73 14.78 10.42
C LYS A 32 -13.16 13.52 9.66
N LEU A 33 -14.45 13.22 9.64
CA LEU A 33 -15.00 12.10 8.88
C LEU A 33 -14.64 12.21 7.39
N ILE A 34 -14.39 11.09 6.77
CA ILE A 34 -14.23 10.99 5.33
C ILE A 34 -15.57 10.52 4.76
N MET A 35 -16.22 11.37 3.97
CA MET A 35 -17.42 11.02 3.23
C MET A 35 -17.02 10.71 1.79
N ILE A 36 -17.23 9.46 1.39
CA ILE A 36 -16.89 8.97 0.05
C ILE A 36 -18.14 9.02 -0.84
N GLN A 37 -18.02 9.70 -1.97
CA GLN A 37 -19.04 9.76 -3.01
C GLN A 37 -18.98 8.55 -3.93
N GLU A 38 -17.76 8.12 -4.26
CA GLU A 38 -17.51 7.01 -5.17
C GLU A 38 -16.23 6.26 -4.76
N GLN A 39 -16.24 4.95 -4.93
CA GLN A 39 -15.05 4.11 -4.78
C GLN A 39 -15.13 2.88 -5.67
N GLY A 40 -13.99 2.32 -6.02
CA GLY A 40 -13.93 1.14 -6.84
C GLY A 40 -12.52 0.73 -7.21
N SER A 41 -12.42 -0.11 -8.24
CA SER A 41 -11.14 -0.51 -8.81
C SER A 41 -11.28 -0.83 -10.30
N PHE A 42 -10.15 -0.76 -11.00
CA PHE A 42 -10.06 -1.16 -12.41
C PHE A 42 -8.63 -1.58 -12.76
N SER A 43 -8.47 -2.26 -13.90
CA SER A 43 -7.18 -2.49 -14.53
C SER A 43 -7.01 -1.54 -15.70
N ALA A 44 -5.75 -1.11 -15.96
CA ALA A 44 -5.41 -0.20 -17.04
C ALA A 44 -4.14 -0.61 -17.78
N GLY A 45 -4.11 -0.38 -19.07
CA GLY A 45 -2.99 -0.77 -19.93
C GLY A 45 -2.86 -2.29 -20.07
N GLY A 46 -1.61 -2.73 -20.28
CA GLY A 46 -1.28 -4.13 -20.42
C GLY A 46 -1.24 -4.65 -21.84
N THR A 47 -0.90 -5.92 -21.96
CA THR A 47 -0.72 -6.63 -23.22
C THR A 47 -1.62 -7.86 -23.26
N VAL A 48 -2.15 -8.17 -24.45
CA VAL A 48 -2.89 -9.40 -24.70
C VAL A 48 -2.09 -10.28 -25.66
N ILE A 49 -1.72 -11.47 -25.20
CA ILE A 49 -1.12 -12.49 -26.05
C ILE A 49 -2.20 -13.45 -26.50
N ASN A 50 -2.27 -13.73 -27.79
CA ASN A 50 -3.18 -14.69 -28.39
C ASN A 50 -2.40 -15.92 -28.87
N THR A 51 -2.74 -17.09 -28.39
CA THR A 51 -2.16 -18.36 -28.86
C THR A 51 -2.98 -18.91 -30.02
N LYS A 52 -2.29 -19.32 -31.07
CA LYS A 52 -2.95 -19.93 -32.24
C LYS A 52 -3.67 -21.24 -31.86
N GLY A 53 -4.69 -21.59 -32.62
CA GLY A 53 -5.46 -22.82 -32.42
C GLY A 53 -6.89 -22.56 -32.00
N THR A 54 -7.54 -23.59 -31.49
CA THR A 54 -8.94 -23.54 -31.01
C THR A 54 -8.99 -24.06 -29.60
N TYR A 55 -9.56 -23.28 -28.69
CA TYR A 55 -9.79 -23.68 -27.30
C TYR A 55 -10.72 -24.88 -27.22
N SER A 56 -10.38 -25.85 -26.38
CA SER A 56 -11.22 -27.03 -26.12
C SER A 56 -11.42 -27.23 -24.62
N THR A 57 -12.68 -27.38 -24.22
CA THR A 57 -13.06 -27.71 -22.85
C THR A 57 -12.62 -29.08 -22.38
N SER A 58 -12.32 -30.01 -23.32
CA SER A 58 -11.78 -31.33 -23.00
C SER A 58 -10.27 -31.29 -22.64
N THR A 59 -9.57 -30.22 -23.03
CA THR A 59 -8.14 -30.03 -22.74
C THR A 59 -7.87 -28.58 -22.28
N PRO A 60 -8.47 -28.11 -21.16
CA PRO A 60 -8.54 -26.69 -20.79
C PRO A 60 -7.19 -26.08 -20.44
N LEU A 61 -6.17 -26.87 -20.16
CA LEU A 61 -4.82 -26.40 -19.82
C LEU A 61 -3.88 -26.30 -21.03
N LYS A 62 -4.31 -26.78 -22.23
CA LYS A 62 -3.53 -26.55 -23.45
C LYS A 62 -3.69 -25.07 -23.85
N PRO A 63 -2.59 -24.44 -24.34
CA PRO A 63 -2.60 -23.02 -24.69
C PRO A 63 -3.38 -22.70 -25.97
N ASP A 64 -3.73 -23.71 -26.79
CA ASP A 64 -4.36 -23.55 -28.10
C ASP A 64 -5.64 -22.72 -28.03
N GLY A 65 -5.69 -21.63 -28.79
CA GLY A 65 -6.84 -20.73 -28.86
C GLY A 65 -7.10 -19.92 -27.57
N GLN A 66 -6.18 -19.94 -26.60
CA GLN A 66 -6.30 -19.17 -25.38
C GLN A 66 -5.64 -17.78 -25.48
N THR A 67 -6.03 -16.89 -24.59
CA THR A 67 -5.46 -15.53 -24.45
C THR A 67 -4.85 -15.35 -23.06
N LEU A 68 -3.77 -14.57 -23.01
CA LEU A 68 -3.16 -14.09 -21.77
C LEU A 68 -3.25 -12.57 -21.72
N HIS A 69 -3.98 -12.06 -20.73
CA HIS A 69 -4.01 -10.63 -20.40
C HIS A 69 -3.06 -10.39 -19.23
N GLY A 70 -1.98 -9.66 -19.44
CA GLY A 70 -0.97 -9.37 -18.43
C GLY A 70 -0.36 -7.99 -18.57
N ASP A 71 0.60 -7.65 -17.72
CA ASP A 71 1.33 -6.38 -17.74
C ASP A 71 0.44 -5.12 -17.59
N HIS A 72 -0.78 -5.27 -17.06
CA HIS A 72 -1.66 -4.16 -16.70
C HIS A 72 -1.35 -3.67 -15.29
N ALA A 73 -1.66 -2.40 -15.01
CA ALA A 73 -1.74 -1.89 -13.64
C ALA A 73 -3.08 -2.25 -13.00
N TYR A 74 -3.10 -2.41 -11.68
CA TYR A 74 -4.31 -2.43 -10.89
C TYR A 74 -4.46 -1.10 -10.16
N VAL A 75 -5.66 -0.54 -10.15
CA VAL A 75 -5.97 0.73 -9.51
C VAL A 75 -7.14 0.55 -8.56
N SER A 76 -6.99 0.95 -7.31
CA SER A 76 -8.09 1.19 -6.40
C SER A 76 -8.28 2.69 -6.21
N TYR A 77 -9.54 3.16 -6.10
CA TYR A 77 -9.79 4.59 -5.97
C TYR A 77 -10.92 4.91 -5.00
N GLN A 78 -10.82 6.10 -4.43
CA GLN A 78 -11.83 6.71 -3.58
C GLN A 78 -11.95 8.19 -3.92
N ILE A 79 -13.18 8.65 -4.12
CA ILE A 79 -13.49 10.04 -4.43
C ILE A 79 -14.35 10.60 -3.29
N PRO A 80 -13.88 11.58 -2.53
CA PRO A 80 -14.68 12.19 -1.48
C PRO A 80 -15.78 13.10 -2.05
N VAL A 81 -16.80 13.36 -1.26
CA VAL A 81 -17.83 14.34 -1.60
C VAL A 81 -17.18 15.71 -1.78
N ASN A 82 -17.57 16.43 -2.83
CA ASN A 82 -17.01 17.73 -3.22
C ASN A 82 -15.49 17.67 -3.50
N ALA A 83 -15.04 16.63 -4.19
CA ALA A 83 -13.64 16.44 -4.52
C ALA A 83 -13.06 17.61 -5.36
N HIS A 84 -11.77 17.88 -5.14
CA HIS A 84 -10.99 18.76 -6.02
C HIS A 84 -10.96 18.21 -7.45
N LYS A 85 -10.86 19.15 -8.42
CA LYS A 85 -10.91 18.83 -9.86
C LYS A 85 -9.86 17.81 -10.31
N ASN A 86 -8.63 17.90 -9.77
CA ASN A 86 -7.53 17.03 -10.14
C ASN A 86 -7.27 16.04 -9.00
N PRO A 87 -7.55 14.75 -9.18
CA PRO A 87 -7.21 13.72 -8.22
C PRO A 87 -5.70 13.49 -8.13
N LEU A 88 -5.28 12.77 -7.10
CA LEU A 88 -3.92 12.31 -6.91
C LEU A 88 -3.82 10.83 -7.29
N VAL A 89 -2.84 10.49 -8.12
CA VAL A 89 -2.54 9.12 -8.55
C VAL A 89 -1.20 8.72 -7.96
N PHE A 90 -1.18 7.70 -7.11
CA PHE A 90 -0.01 7.31 -6.34
C PHE A 90 0.68 6.08 -6.92
N LEU A 91 1.95 6.22 -7.29
CA LEU A 91 2.80 5.15 -7.78
C LEU A 91 3.95 4.89 -6.79
N HIS A 92 4.04 3.65 -6.31
CA HIS A 92 5.01 3.22 -5.29
C HIS A 92 6.41 2.96 -5.85
N GLY A 93 7.39 2.74 -4.95
CA GLY A 93 8.77 2.42 -5.26
C GLY A 93 9.09 0.92 -5.33
N ALA A 94 10.39 0.60 -5.37
CA ALA A 94 10.87 -0.78 -5.35
C ALA A 94 10.51 -1.49 -4.04
N GLY A 95 10.22 -2.78 -4.10
CA GLY A 95 9.83 -3.57 -2.93
C GLY A 95 8.50 -3.16 -2.30
N GLN A 96 7.73 -2.27 -2.91
CA GLN A 96 6.48 -1.73 -2.37
C GLN A 96 5.29 -2.10 -3.24
N SER A 97 4.09 -1.83 -2.71
CA SER A 97 2.79 -1.88 -3.39
C SER A 97 1.97 -0.65 -2.99
N ALA A 98 0.73 -0.55 -3.46
CA ALA A 98 -0.20 0.51 -3.05
C ALA A 98 -0.36 0.64 -1.52
N GLN A 99 -0.14 -0.45 -0.77
CA GLN A 99 -0.21 -0.47 0.69
C GLN A 99 0.67 0.59 1.37
N THR A 100 1.80 0.97 0.76
CA THR A 100 2.71 2.00 1.30
C THR A 100 2.03 3.36 1.48
N TRP A 101 0.95 3.62 0.74
CA TRP A 101 0.17 4.86 0.79
C TRP A 101 -1.05 4.79 1.71
N GLU A 102 -1.47 3.59 2.12
CA GLU A 102 -2.68 3.35 2.90
C GLU A 102 -2.46 3.56 4.39
N THR A 103 -1.47 2.86 4.97
CA THR A 103 -1.19 2.87 6.40
C THR A 103 0.31 2.72 6.65
N THR A 104 0.86 3.52 7.54
CA THR A 104 2.26 3.39 7.96
C THR A 104 2.48 2.10 8.76
N PRO A 105 3.71 1.55 8.82
CA PRO A 105 3.99 0.32 9.56
C PRO A 105 3.62 0.36 11.06
N ASP A 106 3.60 1.53 11.66
CA ASP A 106 3.18 1.76 13.04
C ASP A 106 1.67 2.00 13.22
N GLY A 107 0.89 1.92 12.13
CA GLY A 107 -0.58 2.00 12.14
C GLY A 107 -1.15 3.42 12.04
N ARG A 108 -0.34 4.45 11.78
CA ARG A 108 -0.85 5.78 11.47
C ARG A 108 -1.47 5.83 10.08
N GLU A 109 -2.29 6.84 9.83
CA GLU A 109 -2.87 7.08 8.51
C GLU A 109 -1.77 7.38 7.48
N GLY A 110 -1.85 6.72 6.33
CA GLY A 110 -1.05 7.04 5.17
C GLY A 110 -1.65 8.16 4.33
N PHE A 111 -1.01 8.45 3.22
CA PHE A 111 -1.40 9.55 2.32
C PHE A 111 -2.82 9.38 1.76
N ASN A 112 -3.29 8.15 1.56
CA ASN A 112 -4.67 7.89 1.16
C ASN A 112 -5.67 8.67 2.02
N ASN A 113 -5.72 8.39 3.33
CA ASN A 113 -6.67 9.04 4.23
C ASN A 113 -6.37 10.53 4.43
N ILE A 114 -5.10 10.90 4.46
CA ILE A 114 -4.68 12.30 4.63
C ILE A 114 -5.21 13.17 3.48
N PHE A 115 -5.11 12.71 2.23
CA PHE A 115 -5.55 13.48 1.08
C PHE A 115 -7.06 13.39 0.84
N LEU A 116 -7.70 12.26 1.14
CA LEU A 116 -9.17 12.18 1.16
C LEU A 116 -9.79 13.21 2.11
N ARG A 117 -9.22 13.38 3.33
CA ARG A 117 -9.70 14.41 4.28
C ARG A 117 -9.52 15.84 3.77
N ARG A 118 -8.55 16.03 2.87
CA ARG A 118 -8.29 17.32 2.21
C ARG A 118 -9.12 17.53 0.96
N GLY A 119 -10.01 16.58 0.62
CA GLY A 119 -10.92 16.70 -0.52
C GLY A 119 -10.30 16.28 -1.87
N PHE A 120 -9.21 15.55 -1.87
CA PHE A 120 -8.67 15.00 -3.11
C PHE A 120 -9.25 13.62 -3.39
N GLY A 121 -9.65 13.35 -4.63
CA GLY A 121 -9.80 11.99 -5.11
C GLY A 121 -8.42 11.29 -5.10
N VAL A 122 -8.39 10.04 -4.65
CA VAL A 122 -7.14 9.26 -4.50
C VAL A 122 -7.24 8.00 -5.31
N TYR A 123 -6.24 7.76 -6.15
CA TYR A 123 -6.05 6.55 -6.93
C TYR A 123 -4.74 5.90 -6.49
N LEU A 124 -4.82 4.68 -5.98
CA LEU A 124 -3.67 3.89 -5.53
C LEU A 124 -3.36 2.82 -6.56
N VAL A 125 -2.13 2.80 -7.05
CA VAL A 125 -1.71 1.94 -8.15
C VAL A 125 -0.77 0.85 -7.66
N ASP A 126 -1.09 -0.41 -7.96
CA ASP A 126 -0.09 -1.47 -8.05
C ASP A 126 0.42 -1.52 -9.48
N GLN A 127 1.71 -1.26 -9.66
CA GLN A 127 2.32 -1.25 -11.01
C GLN A 127 2.31 -2.64 -11.64
N PRO A 128 2.36 -2.76 -12.98
CA PRO A 128 2.50 -4.04 -13.65
C PRO A 128 3.56 -4.94 -13.02
N ARG A 129 3.27 -6.22 -12.94
CA ARG A 129 4.15 -7.27 -12.38
C ARG A 129 4.41 -7.13 -10.88
N ARG A 130 3.46 -6.50 -10.14
CA ARG A 130 3.57 -6.34 -8.69
C ARG A 130 2.21 -6.34 -7.99
N GLY A 131 2.15 -6.86 -6.77
CA GLY A 131 0.94 -6.85 -5.94
C GLY A 131 -0.27 -7.43 -6.65
N ARG A 132 -1.38 -6.70 -6.67
CA ARG A 132 -2.63 -7.09 -7.35
C ARG A 132 -2.53 -7.08 -8.88
N ALA A 133 -1.48 -6.48 -9.43
CA ALA A 133 -1.18 -6.44 -10.87
C ALA A 133 -0.09 -7.46 -11.26
N GLY A 134 0.01 -8.57 -10.54
CA GLY A 134 1.10 -9.52 -10.65
C GLY A 134 1.12 -10.37 -11.92
N ARG A 135 0.06 -10.34 -12.77
CA ARG A 135 0.04 -11.15 -13.99
C ARG A 135 0.92 -10.55 -15.08
N SER A 136 1.93 -11.32 -15.52
CA SER A 136 2.91 -10.90 -16.51
C SER A 136 2.68 -11.61 -17.86
N THR A 137 3.10 -10.97 -18.96
CA THR A 137 3.17 -11.57 -20.29
C THR A 137 4.54 -12.16 -20.61
N VAL A 138 5.51 -11.97 -19.73
CA VAL A 138 6.84 -12.58 -19.81
C VAL A 138 7.06 -13.54 -18.66
N GLU A 139 7.95 -14.49 -18.85
CA GLU A 139 8.33 -15.41 -17.80
C GLU A 139 8.96 -14.67 -16.61
N GLY A 140 8.66 -15.16 -15.41
CA GLY A 140 9.21 -14.61 -14.19
C GLY A 140 9.10 -15.61 -13.05
N THR A 141 10.02 -15.48 -12.10
CA THR A 141 10.03 -16.27 -10.87
C THR A 141 9.97 -15.33 -9.69
N VAL A 142 9.03 -15.57 -8.79
CA VAL A 142 8.98 -14.86 -7.51
C VAL A 142 10.05 -15.45 -6.60
N SER A 143 11.06 -14.66 -6.27
CA SER A 143 12.14 -15.08 -5.36
C SER A 143 11.63 -15.12 -3.92
N ASN A 144 12.06 -16.12 -3.17
CA ASN A 144 11.92 -16.23 -1.72
C ASN A 144 13.19 -15.77 -0.98
N ALA A 145 13.88 -14.78 -1.52
CA ALA A 145 15.09 -14.25 -0.92
C ALA A 145 14.83 -13.70 0.50
N THR A 146 15.79 -13.94 1.38
CA THR A 146 15.79 -13.37 2.73
C THR A 146 16.46 -12.00 2.70
N ASP A 147 15.69 -10.93 2.43
CA ASP A 147 16.20 -9.59 2.14
C ASP A 147 15.61 -8.47 3.04
N ASP A 148 14.98 -8.81 4.14
CA ASP A 148 14.38 -7.83 5.06
C ASP A 148 15.39 -6.78 5.54
N GLN A 149 16.61 -7.21 5.91
CA GLN A 149 17.66 -6.32 6.39
C GLN A 149 18.18 -5.40 5.29
N PHE A 150 18.25 -5.91 4.05
CA PHE A 150 18.58 -5.08 2.89
C PHE A 150 17.57 -3.93 2.72
N TRP A 151 16.26 -4.19 2.90
CA TRP A 151 15.25 -3.14 2.82
C TRP A 151 15.34 -2.15 3.98
N PHE A 152 15.70 -2.60 5.19
CA PHE A 152 15.93 -1.71 6.32
C PHE A 152 17.03 -0.68 6.03
N ASP A 153 18.15 -1.13 5.48
CA ASP A 153 19.28 -0.27 5.16
C ASP A 153 18.98 0.60 3.92
N THR A 154 18.39 0.01 2.88
CA THR A 154 18.03 0.69 1.62
C THR A 154 17.08 1.86 1.85
N PHE A 155 16.08 1.70 2.71
CA PHE A 155 15.17 2.78 3.08
C PHE A 155 15.73 3.69 4.18
N ARG A 156 17.00 3.57 4.51
CA ARG A 156 17.71 4.47 5.44
C ARG A 156 17.07 4.55 6.83
N ILE A 157 16.50 3.44 7.30
CA ILE A 157 15.98 3.33 8.65
C ILE A 157 17.14 3.27 9.65
N GLY A 158 18.23 2.63 9.24
CA GLY A 158 19.44 2.48 10.03
C GLY A 158 20.50 1.65 9.33
N GLU A 159 21.42 1.10 10.11
CA GLU A 159 22.30 -0.02 9.79
C GLU A 159 21.87 -1.19 10.68
N TYR A 160 21.16 -2.16 10.12
CA TYR A 160 20.50 -3.21 10.89
C TYR A 160 21.44 -3.85 11.93
N PRO A 161 21.02 -4.03 13.22
CA PRO A 161 19.70 -3.72 13.78
C PRO A 161 19.60 -2.30 14.39
N ARG A 162 20.57 -1.42 14.18
CA ARG A 162 20.62 -0.09 14.79
C ARG A 162 19.89 0.94 13.93
N TYR A 163 18.98 1.66 14.54
CA TYR A 163 18.29 2.78 13.91
C TYR A 163 19.20 4.01 13.86
N PHE A 164 19.10 4.80 12.79
CA PHE A 164 19.75 6.11 12.77
C PHE A 164 19.15 7.05 13.83
N ASP A 165 20.00 7.97 14.33
CA ASP A 165 19.52 9.03 15.21
C ASP A 165 18.51 9.91 14.45
N ASN A 166 17.42 10.28 15.15
CA ASN A 166 16.34 11.11 14.59
C ASN A 166 15.61 10.56 13.36
N VAL A 167 15.77 9.28 13.00
CA VAL A 167 14.96 8.67 11.96
C VAL A 167 13.47 8.77 12.35
N GLN A 168 12.62 9.15 11.39
CA GLN A 168 11.19 9.32 11.60
C GLN A 168 10.41 8.00 11.51
N PHE A 169 11.10 6.88 11.43
CA PHE A 169 10.52 5.54 11.52
C PHE A 169 10.19 5.20 12.97
N ALA A 170 9.00 4.63 13.21
CA ALA A 170 8.59 4.22 14.54
C ALA A 170 9.46 3.06 15.04
N LYS A 171 10.26 3.33 16.07
CA LYS A 171 11.15 2.34 16.67
C LYS A 171 10.33 1.34 17.47
N GLY A 172 10.37 0.07 17.08
CA GLY A 172 9.70 -1.02 17.78
C GLY A 172 9.53 -2.26 16.91
N GLU A 173 9.56 -3.41 17.53
CA GLU A 173 9.50 -4.71 16.87
C GLU A 173 8.27 -4.84 15.95
N LYS A 174 7.08 -4.49 16.45
CA LYS A 174 5.84 -4.58 15.68
C LYS A 174 5.83 -3.68 14.43
N ALA A 175 6.36 -2.46 14.53
CA ALA A 175 6.43 -1.56 13.38
C ALA A 175 7.43 -2.09 12.36
N LEU A 176 8.56 -2.64 12.81
CA LEU A 176 9.56 -3.24 11.95
C LEU A 176 9.04 -4.49 11.25
N GLU A 177 8.37 -5.40 11.96
CA GLU A 177 7.72 -6.55 11.37
C GLU A 177 6.67 -6.17 10.31
N ASN A 178 5.84 -5.16 10.59
CA ASN A 178 4.85 -4.68 9.63
C ASN A 178 5.53 -4.07 8.39
N PHE A 179 6.64 -3.37 8.57
CA PHE A 179 7.43 -2.84 7.45
C PHE A 179 7.95 -3.98 6.56
N PHE A 180 8.55 -5.02 7.13
CA PHE A 180 9.02 -6.18 6.37
C PHE A 180 7.89 -6.91 5.65
N ARG A 181 6.70 -7.05 6.28
CA ARG A 181 5.52 -7.67 5.66
C ARG A 181 4.91 -6.84 4.52
N GLN A 182 5.24 -5.56 4.40
CA GLN A 182 4.82 -4.72 3.26
C GLN A 182 5.69 -4.93 2.02
N MET A 183 6.86 -5.56 2.16
CA MET A 183 7.74 -5.81 1.04
C MET A 183 7.05 -6.73 0.03
N THR A 184 6.95 -6.26 -1.21
CA THR A 184 6.19 -6.92 -2.27
C THR A 184 7.12 -7.21 -3.44
N PRO A 185 7.34 -8.49 -3.78
CA PRO A 185 8.24 -8.87 -4.87
C PRO A 185 7.65 -8.55 -6.24
N ASN A 186 8.51 -8.40 -7.24
CA ASN A 186 8.09 -8.49 -8.63
C ASN A 186 7.75 -9.94 -8.99
N THR A 187 6.76 -10.11 -9.87
CA THR A 187 6.40 -11.42 -10.45
C THR A 187 7.10 -11.69 -11.77
N ALA A 188 7.75 -10.66 -12.34
CA ALA A 188 8.64 -10.73 -13.51
C ALA A 188 9.58 -9.53 -13.52
N ALA A 189 10.46 -9.45 -14.51
CA ALA A 189 11.44 -8.38 -14.65
C ALA A 189 10.78 -6.98 -14.66
N TYR A 190 11.41 -6.04 -13.98
CA TYR A 190 11.02 -4.63 -14.02
C TYR A 190 11.17 -4.08 -15.43
N ASP A 191 10.17 -3.33 -15.89
CA ASP A 191 10.14 -2.70 -17.21
C ASP A 191 9.49 -1.33 -17.12
N GLU A 192 10.28 -0.29 -17.24
CA GLU A 192 9.85 1.09 -17.12
C GLU A 192 8.87 1.51 -18.22
N GLY A 193 9.05 0.96 -19.43
CA GLY A 193 8.14 1.19 -20.57
C GLY A 193 6.75 0.64 -20.30
N VAL A 194 6.67 -0.61 -19.87
CA VAL A 194 5.42 -1.28 -19.51
C VAL A 194 4.70 -0.54 -18.38
N ILE A 195 5.42 -0.10 -17.36
CA ILE A 195 4.83 0.63 -16.23
C ILE A 195 4.30 1.98 -16.71
N SER A 196 5.09 2.75 -17.45
CA SER A 196 4.67 4.06 -17.92
C SER A 196 3.52 4.02 -18.93
N ASP A 197 3.42 2.97 -19.76
CA ASP A 197 2.28 2.75 -20.66
C ASP A 197 0.99 2.47 -19.87
N ALA A 198 1.07 1.61 -18.85
CA ALA A 198 -0.06 1.34 -17.98
C ALA A 198 -0.48 2.59 -17.19
N MET A 199 0.47 3.38 -16.71
CA MET A 199 0.20 4.65 -16.04
C MET A 199 -0.45 5.68 -16.98
N ALA A 200 0.03 5.77 -18.22
CA ALA A 200 -0.59 6.65 -19.23
C ALA A 200 -2.04 6.25 -19.52
N ALA A 201 -2.33 4.95 -19.59
CA ALA A 201 -3.68 4.43 -19.76
C ALA A 201 -4.60 4.76 -18.55
N ILE A 202 -4.05 4.85 -17.34
CA ILE A 202 -4.81 5.33 -16.17
C ILE A 202 -5.25 6.78 -16.40
N PHE A 203 -4.32 7.67 -16.77
CA PHE A 203 -4.64 9.08 -17.01
C PHE A 203 -5.54 9.30 -18.25
N GLU A 204 -5.47 8.44 -19.23
CA GLU A 204 -6.44 8.46 -20.34
C GLU A 204 -7.86 8.17 -19.84
N LYS A 205 -8.00 7.19 -18.95
CA LYS A 205 -9.29 6.78 -18.38
C LYS A 205 -9.90 7.79 -17.40
N ILE A 206 -9.08 8.36 -16.51
CA ILE A 206 -9.56 9.24 -15.43
C ILE A 206 -9.54 10.73 -15.82
N GLY A 207 -8.84 11.09 -16.89
CA GLY A 207 -8.62 12.48 -17.28
C GLY A 207 -7.50 13.15 -16.46
N ASN A 208 -7.63 14.46 -16.27
CA ASN A 208 -6.62 15.27 -15.61
C ASN A 208 -6.38 14.85 -14.15
N GLY A 209 -5.10 14.77 -13.77
CA GLY A 209 -4.69 14.46 -12.39
C GLY A 209 -3.25 14.85 -12.09
N VAL A 210 -2.85 14.70 -10.86
CA VAL A 210 -1.48 14.89 -10.39
C VAL A 210 -0.89 13.52 -10.05
N LEU A 211 0.26 13.20 -10.63
CA LEU A 211 0.98 11.97 -10.35
C LEU A 211 1.88 12.16 -9.13
N VAL A 212 1.78 11.25 -8.16
CA VAL A 212 2.62 11.21 -6.97
C VAL A 212 3.46 9.95 -7.02
N THR A 213 4.78 10.08 -7.04
CA THR A 213 5.70 8.95 -7.15
C THR A 213 6.65 8.87 -5.97
N HIS A 214 7.17 7.67 -5.72
CA HIS A 214 8.25 7.44 -4.76
C HIS A 214 9.34 6.57 -5.39
N SER A 215 10.59 6.92 -5.14
CA SER A 215 11.78 6.11 -5.45
C SER A 215 11.77 5.58 -6.90
N GLN A 216 11.78 4.27 -7.10
CA GLN A 216 11.73 3.61 -8.41
C GLN A 216 10.58 4.10 -9.30
N GLY A 217 9.45 4.49 -8.71
CA GLY A 217 8.30 5.05 -9.45
C GLY A 217 8.59 6.38 -10.15
N GLY A 218 9.70 7.07 -9.83
CA GLY A 218 10.10 8.33 -10.46
C GLY A 218 10.33 8.17 -11.97
N GLY A 219 11.15 7.19 -12.40
CA GLY A 219 11.44 6.94 -13.81
C GLY A 219 10.19 6.77 -14.66
N PRO A 220 9.36 5.75 -14.41
CA PRO A 220 8.11 5.59 -15.15
C PRO A 220 7.15 6.79 -14.96
N GLY A 221 7.25 7.52 -13.85
CA GLY A 221 6.47 8.75 -13.63
C GLY A 221 6.80 9.85 -14.65
N TRP A 222 8.08 10.09 -14.90
CA TRP A 222 8.52 11.05 -15.92
C TRP A 222 8.03 10.65 -17.32
N TRP A 223 8.22 9.39 -17.70
CA TRP A 223 7.74 8.87 -18.98
C TRP A 223 6.22 8.95 -19.11
N THR A 224 5.48 8.73 -18.02
CA THR A 224 4.01 8.87 -18.03
C THR A 224 3.59 10.29 -18.42
N ALA A 225 4.26 11.32 -17.86
CA ALA A 225 3.94 12.71 -18.19
C ALA A 225 4.29 13.08 -19.63
N ILE A 226 5.35 12.49 -20.19
CA ILE A 226 5.69 12.65 -21.62
C ILE A 226 4.63 11.99 -22.50
N LYS A 227 4.13 10.82 -22.12
CA LYS A 227 3.16 10.03 -22.89
C LYS A 227 1.73 10.56 -22.82
N ASN A 228 1.35 11.25 -21.72
CA ASN A 228 -0.04 11.66 -21.50
C ASN A 228 -0.17 13.06 -20.91
N SER A 229 -0.73 13.99 -21.69
CA SER A 229 -0.92 15.40 -21.32
C SER A 229 -1.96 15.62 -20.19
N ASN A 230 -2.69 14.59 -19.76
CA ASN A 230 -3.59 14.65 -18.62
C ASN A 230 -2.83 14.65 -17.28
N VAL A 231 -1.56 14.31 -17.25
CA VAL A 231 -0.68 14.52 -16.10
C VAL A 231 -0.41 16.01 -15.96
N LYS A 232 -1.08 16.67 -15.01
CA LYS A 232 -1.01 18.13 -14.81
C LYS A 232 0.12 18.56 -13.87
N GLY A 233 0.75 17.61 -13.20
CA GLY A 233 1.91 17.84 -12.36
C GLY A 233 2.41 16.53 -11.81
N ILE A 234 3.66 16.51 -11.35
CA ILE A 234 4.29 15.40 -10.67
C ILE A 234 4.79 15.88 -9.31
N ILE A 235 4.51 15.09 -8.28
CA ILE A 235 5.12 15.21 -6.95
C ILE A 235 5.98 13.97 -6.77
N ALA A 236 7.31 14.14 -6.83
CA ALA A 236 8.24 13.03 -6.72
C ALA A 236 8.93 13.03 -5.35
N TYR A 237 8.69 12.00 -4.56
CA TYR A 237 9.39 11.77 -3.31
C TYR A 237 10.64 10.92 -3.56
N GLU A 238 11.82 11.52 -3.36
CA GLU A 238 13.13 10.85 -3.53
C GLU A 238 13.19 9.96 -4.79
N PRO A 239 12.97 10.52 -5.99
CA PRO A 239 12.88 9.71 -7.20
C PRO A 239 14.18 8.94 -7.45
N GLY A 240 14.05 7.67 -7.88
CA GLY A 240 15.19 6.79 -8.15
C GLY A 240 15.96 7.17 -9.41
N SER A 241 15.39 8.01 -10.27
CA SER A 241 16.04 8.59 -11.44
C SER A 241 15.61 10.04 -11.63
N GLY A 242 16.48 10.86 -12.22
CA GLY A 242 16.14 12.20 -12.67
C GLY A 242 15.24 12.19 -13.91
N PHE A 243 14.79 13.38 -14.28
CA PHE A 243 14.08 13.65 -15.55
C PHE A 243 15.07 13.76 -16.70
#